data_a4b053b499cbda5a62858d911f306021
#
_entry.id   a4b053b499cbda5a62858d911f306021
#
_cell.length_a   1.000
_cell.length_b   1.000
_cell.length_c   1.000
_cell.angle_alpha   90.00
_cell.angle_beta   90.00
_cell.angle_gamma   90.00
#
_symmetry.space_group_name_H-M   'P 1'
#
loop_
_entity.id
_entity.type
_entity.pdbx_description
1 polymer ?
#
loop_
_entity_poly.entity_id
_entity_poly.type
_entity_poly.pdbx_seq_one_letter_code
_entity_poly.pdbx_strand_id
1 'polypeptide(L)'
;MDKINKKDQLKYYKFLNSLPKKINKLYFKKLAGKFKLHNKSKKSNGFDPVTNIDQSIEIFLRKEIAKKFPKDGIVGEEFKVKKSKSGFSWIIDPIDGTRSFVIGSPTWSNLISVNYKNEPTFGLVNFPMLKKYYITGTNNNSYLVENNKFKKLKVVKSKSLNNSKISGNFFGYLSLEEQKKISKLTRLMRYPCSDALSYCQLCEGRLNVVLQCRNKIWDIHPIITLVKNAGGHITNWKGKDPKAGGSILVSSSYILHKKILKILKPVL
;
A
#
# COMPACT_ATOMS: atom_id res chain seq x y z
N MET A 1 12.47 16.27 15.54
CA MET A 1 12.71 15.69 14.18
C MET A 1 12.92 16.83 13.22
N ASP A 2 14.05 16.86 12.53
CA ASP A 2 14.31 17.88 11.51
C ASP A 2 13.28 17.74 10.39
N LYS A 3 12.56 18.81 10.15
CA LYS A 3 11.56 18.83 9.09
C LYS A 3 12.25 18.90 7.72
N ILE A 4 11.76 18.12 6.76
CA ILE A 4 12.21 18.24 5.36
C ILE A 4 11.92 19.65 4.89
N ASN A 5 12.91 20.33 4.29
CA ASN A 5 12.72 21.67 3.74
C ASN A 5 11.74 21.65 2.55
N LYS A 6 11.07 22.77 2.31
CA LYS A 6 10.04 22.88 1.26
C LYS A 6 10.56 22.58 -0.16
N LYS A 7 11.81 22.92 -0.44
CA LYS A 7 12.45 22.68 -1.75
C LYS A 7 12.58 21.18 -2.02
N ASP A 8 13.05 20.40 -1.03
CA ASP A 8 13.17 18.96 -1.16
C ASP A 8 11.79 18.31 -1.21
N GLN A 9 10.83 18.71 -0.36
CA GLN A 9 9.46 18.21 -0.45
C GLN A 9 8.90 18.34 -1.87
N LEU A 10 9.05 19.51 -2.50
CA LEU A 10 8.56 19.76 -3.86
C LEU A 10 9.31 18.94 -4.90
N LYS A 11 10.64 18.76 -4.74
CA LYS A 11 11.48 17.96 -5.63
C LYS A 11 11.07 16.50 -5.64
N TYR A 12 10.90 15.89 -4.45
CA TYR A 12 10.49 14.50 -4.31
C TYR A 12 9.04 14.28 -4.79
N TYR A 13 8.12 15.16 -4.42
CA TYR A 13 6.73 15.11 -4.87
C TYR A 13 6.62 15.17 -6.40
N LYS A 14 7.27 16.14 -7.06
CA LYS A 14 7.24 16.28 -8.53
C LYS A 14 7.75 15.03 -9.22
N PHE A 15 8.82 14.42 -8.71
CA PHE A 15 9.36 13.19 -9.30
C PHE A 15 8.40 12.03 -9.07
N LEU A 16 7.92 11.82 -7.84
CA LEU A 16 6.97 10.77 -7.50
C LEU A 16 5.70 10.87 -8.36
N ASN A 17 5.15 12.07 -8.51
CA ASN A 17 3.96 12.33 -9.35
C ASN A 17 4.19 12.08 -10.85
N SER A 18 5.43 12.04 -11.32
CA SER A 18 5.77 11.72 -12.71
C SER A 18 5.83 10.23 -13.00
N LEU A 19 5.96 9.39 -11.97
CA LEU A 19 6.20 7.94 -12.11
C LEU A 19 5.01 7.18 -12.71
N PRO A 20 3.73 7.44 -12.38
CA PRO A 20 2.61 6.71 -12.96
C PRO A 20 2.63 6.71 -14.49
N LYS A 21 2.82 7.89 -15.10
CA LYS A 21 2.88 8.00 -16.57
C LYS A 21 4.04 7.18 -17.16
N LYS A 22 5.20 7.18 -16.50
CA LYS A 22 6.39 6.45 -16.96
C LYS A 22 6.21 4.94 -16.82
N ILE A 23 5.70 4.47 -15.67
CA ILE A 23 5.43 3.05 -15.42
C ILE A 23 4.37 2.53 -16.39
N ASN A 24 3.26 3.24 -16.55
CA ASN A 24 2.19 2.85 -17.46
C ASN A 24 2.68 2.78 -18.92
N LYS A 25 3.52 3.75 -19.35
CA LYS A 25 4.15 3.70 -20.68
C LYS A 25 5.05 2.46 -20.84
N LEU A 26 5.85 2.13 -19.82
CA LEU A 26 6.70 0.93 -19.84
C LEU A 26 5.83 -0.34 -19.92
N TYR A 27 4.85 -0.47 -19.03
CA TYR A 27 3.97 -1.62 -18.96
C TYR A 27 3.24 -1.85 -20.27
N PHE A 28 2.44 -0.90 -20.74
CA PHE A 28 1.58 -1.08 -21.92
C PHE A 28 2.37 -1.21 -23.24
N LYS A 29 3.54 -0.56 -23.36
CA LYS A 29 4.34 -0.64 -24.60
C LYS A 29 5.25 -1.85 -24.68
N LYS A 30 5.73 -2.40 -23.55
CA LYS A 30 6.82 -3.39 -23.56
C LYS A 30 6.51 -4.68 -22.81
N LEU A 31 5.68 -4.62 -21.77
CA LEU A 31 5.56 -5.71 -20.79
C LEU A 31 4.21 -6.42 -20.83
N ALA A 32 3.13 -5.75 -21.18
CA ALA A 32 1.78 -6.31 -21.18
C ALA A 32 1.69 -7.60 -22.02
N GLY A 33 1.08 -8.64 -21.45
CA GLY A 33 0.90 -9.94 -22.11
C GLY A 33 2.17 -10.81 -22.20
N LYS A 34 3.30 -10.39 -21.63
CA LYS A 34 4.62 -11.08 -21.76
C LYS A 34 5.18 -11.52 -20.40
N PHE A 35 4.35 -12.04 -19.51
CA PHE A 35 4.86 -12.46 -18.22
C PHE A 35 5.17 -13.95 -18.15
N LYS A 36 6.20 -14.29 -17.37
CA LYS A 36 6.54 -15.64 -16.92
C LYS A 36 6.36 -15.66 -15.41
N LEU A 37 5.63 -16.64 -14.93
CA LEU A 37 5.35 -16.83 -13.50
C LEU A 37 6.43 -17.70 -12.85
N HIS A 38 6.93 -17.27 -11.70
CA HIS A 38 7.80 -18.04 -10.84
C HIS A 38 7.22 -18.04 -9.41
N ASN A 39 7.51 -19.08 -8.64
CA ASN A 39 7.14 -19.15 -7.23
C ASN A 39 8.39 -18.93 -6.36
N LYS A 40 8.43 -17.86 -5.57
CA LYS A 40 9.53 -17.58 -4.63
C LYS A 40 9.49 -18.42 -3.36
N SER A 41 8.35 -19.06 -3.04
CA SER A 41 8.20 -19.84 -1.81
C SER A 41 9.10 -21.07 -1.81
N LYS A 42 9.88 -21.23 -0.73
CA LYS A 42 10.67 -22.45 -0.46
C LYS A 42 9.89 -23.52 0.29
N LYS A 43 8.67 -23.23 0.73
CA LYS A 43 7.79 -24.21 1.43
C LYS A 43 7.08 -25.07 0.40
N SER A 44 6.96 -26.38 0.64
CA SER A 44 6.32 -27.35 -0.27
C SER A 44 4.92 -26.92 -0.72
N ASN A 45 4.13 -26.35 0.19
CA ASN A 45 2.76 -25.87 -0.05
C ASN A 45 2.66 -24.32 -0.07
N GLY A 46 3.80 -23.62 -0.18
CA GLY A 46 3.82 -22.15 -0.21
C GLY A 46 3.60 -21.61 -1.62
N PHE A 47 2.80 -20.55 -1.75
CA PHE A 47 2.59 -19.84 -3.00
C PHE A 47 2.91 -18.35 -2.81
N ASP A 48 4.05 -17.93 -3.37
CA ASP A 48 4.56 -16.55 -3.37
C ASP A 48 4.96 -16.20 -4.80
N PRO A 49 3.99 -15.81 -5.63
CA PRO A 49 4.21 -15.60 -7.05
C PRO A 49 5.01 -14.34 -7.32
N VAL A 50 5.90 -14.43 -8.30
CA VAL A 50 6.62 -13.29 -8.90
C VAL A 50 6.63 -13.46 -10.41
N THR A 51 6.62 -12.36 -11.12
CA THR A 51 6.78 -12.37 -12.57
C THR A 51 8.02 -11.59 -13.00
N ASN A 52 8.49 -11.85 -14.21
CA ASN A 52 9.54 -11.04 -14.82
C ASN A 52 9.13 -9.57 -15.01
N ILE A 53 7.83 -9.28 -14.91
CA ILE A 53 7.27 -7.91 -14.98
C ILE A 53 7.61 -7.15 -13.70
N ASP A 54 7.44 -7.79 -12.51
CA ASP A 54 7.82 -7.23 -11.20
C ASP A 54 9.28 -6.76 -11.24
N GLN A 55 10.18 -7.66 -11.63
CA GLN A 55 11.61 -7.36 -11.75
C GLN A 55 11.89 -6.24 -12.76
N SER A 56 11.22 -6.25 -13.90
CA SER A 56 11.42 -5.24 -14.96
C SER A 56 10.98 -3.85 -14.49
N ILE A 57 9.87 -3.75 -13.77
CA ILE A 57 9.37 -2.48 -13.21
C ILE A 57 10.31 -2.00 -12.10
N GLU A 58 10.78 -2.87 -11.20
CA GLU A 58 11.70 -2.46 -10.14
C GLU A 58 13.06 -1.99 -10.71
N ILE A 59 13.62 -2.69 -11.70
CA ILE A 59 14.86 -2.26 -12.39
C ILE A 59 14.66 -0.87 -13.01
N PHE A 60 13.53 -0.65 -13.67
CA PHE A 60 13.21 0.64 -14.27
C PHE A 60 13.15 1.74 -13.20
N LEU A 61 12.42 1.51 -12.11
CA LEU A 61 12.29 2.48 -11.00
C LEU A 61 13.65 2.78 -10.37
N ARG A 62 14.47 1.76 -10.11
CA ARG A 62 15.83 1.92 -9.57
C ARG A 62 16.70 2.80 -10.47
N LYS A 63 16.65 2.62 -11.79
CA LYS A 63 17.37 3.45 -12.77
C LYS A 63 16.91 4.91 -12.74
N GLU A 64 15.59 5.14 -12.75
CA GLU A 64 15.01 6.49 -12.70
C GLU A 64 15.37 7.22 -11.39
N ILE A 65 15.29 6.52 -10.26
CA ILE A 65 15.65 7.05 -8.94
C ILE A 65 17.14 7.34 -8.87
N ALA A 66 17.99 6.39 -9.26
CA ALA A 66 19.45 6.58 -9.21
C ALA A 66 19.93 7.76 -10.07
N LYS A 67 19.30 7.99 -11.22
CA LYS A 67 19.59 9.15 -12.09
C LYS A 67 19.25 10.48 -11.41
N LYS A 68 18.15 10.58 -10.67
CA LYS A 68 17.67 11.84 -10.09
C LYS A 68 18.13 12.04 -8.65
N PHE A 69 18.29 10.94 -7.90
CA PHE A 69 18.62 10.89 -6.47
C PHE A 69 19.72 9.86 -6.19
N PRO A 70 20.95 10.05 -6.69
CA PRO A 70 22.01 9.04 -6.62
C PRO A 70 22.43 8.66 -5.19
N LYS A 71 22.23 9.55 -4.21
CA LYS A 71 22.58 9.33 -2.79
C LYS A 71 21.47 8.67 -1.98
N ASP A 72 20.26 8.51 -2.54
CA ASP A 72 19.14 7.91 -1.83
C ASP A 72 19.28 6.39 -1.71
N GLY A 73 18.70 5.85 -0.64
CA GLY A 73 18.50 4.42 -0.46
C GLY A 73 17.33 3.90 -1.29
N ILE A 74 17.35 2.59 -1.56
CA ILE A 74 16.23 1.90 -2.21
C ILE A 74 16.04 0.56 -1.52
N VAL A 75 14.81 0.31 -1.05
CA VAL A 75 14.35 -0.97 -0.52
C VAL A 75 13.21 -1.42 -1.43
N GLY A 76 13.43 -2.44 -2.22
CA GLY A 76 12.43 -3.02 -3.09
C GLY A 76 12.18 -4.48 -2.73
N GLU A 77 11.09 -5.03 -3.24
CA GLU A 77 10.72 -6.42 -3.00
C GLU A 77 11.65 -7.40 -3.71
N GLU A 78 12.11 -7.06 -4.93
CA GLU A 78 12.75 -8.01 -5.83
C GLU A 78 14.29 -8.01 -5.76
N PHE A 79 14.90 -6.90 -5.38
CA PHE A 79 16.35 -6.75 -5.40
C PHE A 79 16.93 -6.27 -4.07
N LYS A 80 18.22 -6.52 -3.88
CA LYS A 80 18.98 -6.15 -2.68
C LYS A 80 18.85 -4.66 -2.35
N VAL A 81 18.84 -4.37 -1.07
CA VAL A 81 18.76 -3.02 -0.53
C VAL A 81 19.97 -2.19 -0.93
N LYS A 82 19.73 -0.98 -1.44
CA LYS A 82 20.74 0.08 -1.57
C LYS A 82 20.65 0.97 -0.34
N LYS A 83 21.72 1.10 0.43
CA LYS A 83 21.78 1.97 1.61
C LYS A 83 21.70 3.45 1.24
N SER A 84 21.02 4.24 2.05
CA SER A 84 20.93 5.70 1.90
C SER A 84 22.18 6.41 2.39
N LYS A 85 22.58 7.47 1.66
CA LYS A 85 23.60 8.46 2.09
C LYS A 85 23.03 9.87 2.26
N SER A 86 21.73 10.05 1.94
CA SER A 86 21.04 11.35 2.01
C SER A 86 20.04 11.46 3.16
N GLY A 87 19.77 10.33 3.85
CA GLY A 87 18.66 10.21 4.80
C GLY A 87 17.31 9.92 4.13
N PHE A 88 17.21 10.00 2.78
CA PHE A 88 16.03 9.59 2.04
C PHE A 88 16.15 8.14 1.55
N SER A 89 15.04 7.42 1.54
CA SER A 89 14.93 6.09 0.94
C SER A 89 13.61 5.92 0.21
N TRP A 90 13.65 5.11 -0.84
CA TRP A 90 12.52 4.72 -1.66
C TRP A 90 12.14 3.30 -1.29
N ILE A 91 10.88 3.09 -0.91
CA ILE A 91 10.34 1.76 -0.62
C ILE A 91 9.42 1.41 -1.78
N ILE A 92 9.64 0.24 -2.41
CA ILE A 92 9.02 -0.09 -3.70
C ILE A 92 8.45 -1.51 -3.64
N ASP A 93 7.16 -1.63 -3.98
CA ASP A 93 6.55 -2.84 -4.47
C ASP A 93 6.20 -2.62 -5.95
N PRO A 94 6.85 -3.34 -6.86
CA PRO A 94 6.62 -3.18 -8.29
C PRO A 94 5.23 -3.66 -8.71
N ILE A 95 4.70 -4.73 -8.11
CA ILE A 95 3.34 -5.26 -8.37
C ILE A 95 2.72 -5.78 -7.07
N ASP A 96 2.08 -4.89 -6.32
CA ASP A 96 1.19 -5.29 -5.23
C ASP A 96 -0.03 -6.04 -5.80
N GLY A 97 -0.37 -7.15 -5.17
CA GLY A 97 -1.42 -8.02 -5.67
C GLY A 97 -0.97 -8.86 -6.86
N THR A 98 0.23 -9.46 -6.83
CA THR A 98 0.75 -10.34 -7.90
C THR A 98 -0.21 -11.50 -8.22
N ARG A 99 -0.96 -12.00 -7.24
CA ARG A 99 -2.03 -12.99 -7.48
C ARG A 99 -3.15 -12.43 -8.36
N SER A 100 -3.57 -11.20 -8.09
CA SER A 100 -4.54 -10.47 -8.91
C SER A 100 -4.00 -10.23 -10.32
N PHE A 101 -2.72 -9.87 -10.44
CA PHE A 101 -2.04 -9.69 -11.71
C PHE A 101 -2.06 -10.97 -12.56
N VAL A 102 -1.67 -12.12 -11.97
CA VAL A 102 -1.57 -13.41 -12.66
C VAL A 102 -2.91 -13.89 -13.22
N ILE A 103 -4.01 -13.64 -12.53
CA ILE A 103 -5.36 -14.02 -13.00
C ILE A 103 -6.02 -12.96 -13.89
N GLY A 104 -5.29 -11.90 -14.27
CA GLY A 104 -5.81 -10.83 -15.13
C GLY A 104 -6.77 -9.86 -14.44
N SER A 105 -6.86 -9.85 -13.10
CA SER A 105 -7.65 -8.86 -12.37
C SER A 105 -7.05 -7.46 -12.54
N PRO A 106 -7.85 -6.41 -12.74
CA PRO A 106 -7.36 -5.04 -12.92
C PRO A 106 -6.94 -4.36 -11.63
N THR A 107 -6.97 -5.06 -10.48
CA THR A 107 -6.84 -4.47 -9.14
C THR A 107 -5.39 -4.42 -8.61
N TRP A 108 -4.43 -4.99 -9.35
CA TRP A 108 -3.02 -4.89 -8.99
C TRP A 108 -2.48 -3.45 -9.10
N SER A 109 -1.43 -3.15 -8.34
CA SER A 109 -0.91 -1.78 -8.27
C SER A 109 0.62 -1.73 -8.17
N ASN A 110 1.20 -0.56 -8.39
CA ASN A 110 2.58 -0.27 -8.05
C ASN A 110 2.58 0.58 -6.77
N LEU A 111 3.33 0.20 -5.77
CA LEU A 111 3.43 0.91 -4.51
C LEU A 111 4.81 1.56 -4.38
N ILE A 112 4.83 2.86 -4.10
CA ILE A 112 6.09 3.61 -3.95
C ILE A 112 5.96 4.57 -2.77
N SER A 113 6.87 4.45 -1.81
CA SER A 113 7.01 5.43 -0.73
C SER A 113 8.35 6.14 -0.80
N VAL A 114 8.35 7.43 -0.50
CA VAL A 114 9.55 8.18 -0.14
C VAL A 114 9.57 8.34 1.37
N ASN A 115 10.60 7.82 1.99
CA ASN A 115 10.83 7.95 3.42
C ASN A 115 11.97 8.94 3.69
N TYR A 116 11.85 9.68 4.77
CA TYR A 116 12.94 10.50 5.31
C TYR A 116 13.27 10.05 6.73
N LYS A 117 14.54 9.71 7.00
CA LYS A 117 14.98 9.15 8.30
C LYS A 117 14.07 8.00 8.77
N ASN A 118 13.77 7.06 7.88
CA ASN A 118 12.89 5.90 8.08
C ASN A 118 11.40 6.21 8.33
N GLU A 119 10.97 7.48 8.22
CA GLU A 119 9.56 7.86 8.33
C GLU A 119 8.92 8.01 6.95
N PRO A 120 7.82 7.27 6.65
CA PRO A 120 7.05 7.48 5.44
C PRO A 120 6.59 8.93 5.30
N THR A 121 6.99 9.57 4.21
CA THR A 121 6.73 10.99 3.97
C THR A 121 5.78 11.20 2.80
N PHE A 122 6.05 10.54 1.68
CA PHE A 122 5.19 10.55 0.51
C PHE A 122 4.83 9.12 0.11
N GLY A 123 3.59 8.91 -0.31
CA GLY A 123 3.10 7.64 -0.83
C GLY A 123 2.46 7.81 -2.20
N LEU A 124 2.67 6.83 -3.05
CA LEU A 124 2.05 6.68 -4.37
C LEU A 124 1.52 5.25 -4.51
N VAL A 125 0.28 5.12 -4.93
CA VAL A 125 -0.36 3.86 -5.34
C VAL A 125 -0.89 4.04 -6.75
N ASN A 126 -0.26 3.40 -7.73
CA ASN A 126 -0.64 3.49 -9.13
C ASN A 126 -1.39 2.23 -9.57
N PHE A 127 -2.57 2.37 -10.16
CA PHE A 127 -3.37 1.31 -10.76
C PHE A 127 -3.38 1.44 -12.28
N PRO A 128 -2.42 0.83 -13.00
CA PRO A 128 -2.31 0.97 -14.44
C PRO A 128 -3.57 0.59 -15.20
N MET A 129 -4.19 -0.54 -14.84
CA MET A 129 -5.39 -1.06 -15.51
C MET A 129 -6.63 -0.20 -15.25
N LEU A 130 -6.69 0.44 -14.07
CA LEU A 130 -7.80 1.35 -13.71
C LEU A 130 -7.55 2.80 -14.16
N LYS A 131 -6.40 3.09 -14.79
CA LYS A 131 -5.99 4.41 -15.29
C LYS A 131 -6.08 5.53 -14.24
N LYS A 132 -5.81 5.20 -12.98
CA LYS A 132 -5.84 6.12 -11.84
C LYS A 132 -4.70 5.86 -10.88
N TYR A 133 -4.36 6.85 -10.06
CA TYR A 133 -3.40 6.69 -8.99
C TYR A 133 -3.75 7.56 -7.77
N TYR A 134 -3.19 7.19 -6.62
CA TYR A 134 -3.35 7.92 -5.36
C TYR A 134 -1.98 8.42 -4.93
N ILE A 135 -1.92 9.67 -4.47
CA ILE A 135 -0.65 10.31 -4.11
C ILE A 135 -0.81 11.25 -2.93
N THR A 136 0.19 11.27 -2.06
CA THR A 136 0.28 12.30 -1.01
C THR A 136 0.89 13.58 -1.57
N GLY A 137 0.28 14.72 -1.25
CA GLY A 137 0.79 16.04 -1.60
C GLY A 137 1.74 16.62 -0.55
N THR A 138 2.35 17.77 -0.87
CA THR A 138 3.25 18.51 0.04
C THR A 138 2.52 19.27 1.14
N ASN A 139 1.19 19.31 1.09
CA ASN A 139 0.31 20.06 2.01
C ASN A 139 -0.43 19.17 3.01
N ASN A 140 0.12 18.00 3.32
CA ASN A 140 -0.50 16.99 4.20
C ASN A 140 -1.91 16.54 3.76
N ASN A 141 -2.20 16.62 2.47
CA ASN A 141 -3.39 16.06 1.88
C ASN A 141 -3.02 14.87 0.98
N SER A 142 -3.96 13.99 0.75
CA SER A 142 -3.85 12.92 -0.23
C SER A 142 -4.88 13.10 -1.34
N TYR A 143 -4.56 12.64 -2.52
CA TYR A 143 -5.35 12.86 -3.73
C TYR A 143 -5.53 11.56 -4.50
N LEU A 144 -6.73 11.35 -5.04
CA LEU A 144 -6.97 10.50 -6.21
C LEU A 144 -6.70 11.34 -7.46
N VAL A 145 -5.94 10.80 -8.39
CA VAL A 145 -5.71 11.42 -9.71
C VAL A 145 -6.23 10.49 -10.80
N GLU A 146 -7.17 11.00 -11.55
CA GLU A 146 -7.81 10.32 -12.68
C GLU A 146 -8.07 11.34 -13.79
N ASN A 147 -7.73 11.02 -15.04
CA ASN A 147 -7.85 11.93 -16.18
C ASN A 147 -7.20 13.32 -15.93
N ASN A 148 -6.02 13.32 -15.28
CA ASN A 148 -5.28 14.52 -14.85
C ASN A 148 -6.03 15.45 -13.86
N LYS A 149 -7.16 15.00 -13.29
CA LYS A 149 -7.91 15.73 -12.28
C LYS A 149 -7.54 15.21 -10.89
N PHE A 150 -7.26 16.14 -9.97
CA PHE A 150 -6.94 15.84 -8.57
C PHE A 150 -8.18 15.98 -7.71
N LYS A 151 -8.60 14.88 -7.09
CA LYS A 151 -9.68 14.85 -6.09
C LYS A 151 -9.09 14.60 -4.72
N LYS A 152 -9.25 15.55 -3.79
CA LYS A 152 -8.80 15.38 -2.40
C LYS A 152 -9.51 14.20 -1.75
N LEU A 153 -8.72 13.34 -1.09
CA LEU A 153 -9.22 12.20 -0.36
C LEU A 153 -9.68 12.61 1.04
N LYS A 154 -10.78 12.02 1.47
CA LYS A 154 -11.32 12.19 2.82
C LYS A 154 -12.13 10.96 3.21
N VAL A 155 -11.76 10.35 4.33
CA VAL A 155 -12.53 9.23 4.89
C VAL A 155 -13.94 9.66 5.32
N VAL A 156 -14.91 8.76 5.19
CA VAL A 156 -16.24 8.95 5.78
C VAL A 156 -16.26 8.29 7.16
N LYS A 157 -16.28 9.10 8.22
CA LYS A 157 -16.20 8.63 9.60
C LYS A 157 -17.44 7.81 9.98
N SER A 158 -17.23 6.64 10.57
CA SER A 158 -18.26 5.80 11.17
C SER A 158 -17.95 5.54 12.63
N LYS A 159 -19.00 5.45 13.47
CA LYS A 159 -18.93 5.07 14.89
C LYS A 159 -19.57 3.71 15.14
N SER A 160 -20.44 3.25 14.23
CA SER A 160 -21.19 1.99 14.33
C SER A 160 -20.43 0.88 13.62
N LEU A 161 -20.14 -0.20 14.34
CA LEU A 161 -19.51 -1.39 13.76
C LEU A 161 -20.44 -2.10 12.78
N ASN A 162 -21.72 -2.25 13.14
CA ASN A 162 -22.72 -2.99 12.35
C ASN A 162 -23.05 -2.30 11.02
N ASN A 163 -23.01 -0.96 10.99
CA ASN A 163 -23.32 -0.15 9.81
C ASN A 163 -22.04 0.21 9.02
N SER A 164 -20.89 -0.32 9.42
CA SER A 164 -19.63 -0.04 8.75
C SER A 164 -19.41 -1.00 7.58
N LYS A 165 -18.86 -0.45 6.50
CA LYS A 165 -18.39 -1.22 5.36
C LYS A 165 -17.01 -1.77 5.67
N ILE A 166 -16.94 -3.07 6.00
CA ILE A 166 -15.72 -3.75 6.44
C ILE A 166 -15.26 -4.70 5.34
N SER A 167 -14.02 -4.54 4.93
CA SER A 167 -13.28 -5.41 4.03
C SER A 167 -12.11 -6.02 4.77
N GLY A 168 -11.77 -7.26 4.46
CA GLY A 168 -10.61 -7.88 5.08
C GLY A 168 -10.22 -9.19 4.40
N ASN A 169 -8.97 -9.55 4.61
CA ASN A 169 -8.40 -10.76 4.05
C ASN A 169 -7.38 -11.36 5.01
N PHE A 170 -7.57 -12.61 5.36
CA PHE A 170 -6.68 -13.33 6.26
C PHE A 170 -5.76 -14.33 5.54
N PHE A 171 -6.04 -14.70 4.29
CA PHE A 171 -5.24 -15.61 3.43
C PHE A 171 -4.65 -16.82 4.18
N GLY A 172 -5.45 -17.50 5.00
CA GLY A 172 -4.98 -18.62 5.82
C GLY A 172 -3.99 -18.19 6.93
N TYR A 173 -3.89 -16.91 7.25
CA TYR A 173 -3.11 -16.41 8.38
C TYR A 173 -3.74 -16.79 9.72
N LEU A 174 -5.06 -16.73 9.81
CA LEU A 174 -5.82 -17.20 10.96
C LEU A 174 -6.40 -18.59 10.67
N SER A 175 -6.25 -19.51 11.60
CA SER A 175 -6.95 -20.79 11.60
C SER A 175 -8.46 -20.58 11.72
N LEU A 176 -9.25 -21.62 11.41
CA LEU A 176 -10.71 -21.56 11.59
C LEU A 176 -11.10 -21.30 13.05
N GLU A 177 -10.37 -21.90 14.01
CA GLU A 177 -10.59 -21.68 15.44
C GLU A 177 -10.31 -20.22 15.86
N GLU A 178 -9.25 -19.60 15.34
CA GLU A 178 -8.98 -18.20 15.58
C GLU A 178 -10.05 -17.29 14.96
N GLN A 179 -10.52 -17.61 13.75
CA GLN A 179 -11.62 -16.88 13.12
C GLN A 179 -12.93 -17.00 13.89
N LYS A 180 -13.21 -18.14 14.52
CA LYS A 180 -14.36 -18.30 15.42
C LYS A 180 -14.27 -17.34 16.62
N LYS A 181 -13.08 -17.17 17.22
CA LYS A 181 -12.87 -16.23 18.34
C LYS A 181 -13.23 -14.78 18.00
N ILE A 182 -13.12 -14.40 16.74
CA ILE A 182 -13.45 -13.05 16.22
C ILE A 182 -14.69 -13.07 15.31
N SER A 183 -15.60 -14.04 15.49
CA SER A 183 -16.76 -14.26 14.62
C SER A 183 -17.65 -13.02 14.43
N LYS A 184 -17.75 -12.18 15.47
CA LYS A 184 -18.44 -10.88 15.39
C LYS A 184 -17.87 -9.99 14.29
N LEU A 185 -16.56 -10.03 14.08
CA LEU A 185 -15.88 -9.24 13.05
C LEU A 185 -15.97 -9.91 11.68
N THR A 186 -15.70 -11.22 11.60
CA THR A 186 -15.73 -11.96 10.33
C THR A 186 -17.10 -11.93 9.66
N ARG A 187 -18.19 -11.99 10.44
CA ARG A 187 -19.57 -11.83 9.93
C ARG A 187 -19.86 -10.47 9.31
N LEU A 188 -19.11 -9.44 9.68
CA LEU A 188 -19.25 -8.08 9.17
C LEU A 188 -18.32 -7.78 8.00
N MET A 189 -17.39 -8.67 7.66
CA MET A 189 -16.52 -8.57 6.49
C MET A 189 -17.29 -8.96 5.22
N ARG A 190 -18.14 -8.06 4.74
CA ARG A 190 -19.08 -8.32 3.64
C ARG A 190 -18.62 -7.75 2.30
N TYR A 191 -17.50 -7.03 2.28
CA TYR A 191 -17.00 -6.36 1.09
C TYR A 191 -15.70 -7.03 0.63
N PRO A 192 -15.50 -7.18 -0.70
CA PRO A 192 -14.29 -7.79 -1.23
C PRO A 192 -13.04 -7.03 -0.77
N CYS A 193 -11.96 -7.76 -0.57
CA CYS A 193 -10.65 -7.21 -0.26
C CYS A 193 -9.73 -7.39 -1.47
N SER A 194 -9.20 -6.29 -1.96
CA SER A 194 -8.34 -6.24 -3.15
C SER A 194 -7.08 -5.44 -2.81
N ASP A 195 -6.16 -6.07 -2.09
CA ASP A 195 -4.84 -5.56 -1.77
C ASP A 195 -4.83 -4.04 -1.48
N ALA A 196 -3.93 -3.25 -2.05
CA ALA A 196 -3.87 -1.80 -1.84
C ALA A 196 -5.14 -1.04 -2.26
N LEU A 197 -5.94 -1.57 -3.21
CA LEU A 197 -7.16 -0.90 -3.64
C LEU A 197 -8.15 -0.71 -2.49
N SER A 198 -8.23 -1.68 -1.58
CA SER A 198 -9.13 -1.59 -0.41
C SER A 198 -8.73 -0.44 0.52
N TYR A 199 -7.44 -0.23 0.75
CA TYR A 199 -6.95 0.92 1.52
C TYR A 199 -7.26 2.25 0.82
N CYS A 200 -7.10 2.29 -0.49
CA CYS A 200 -7.43 3.47 -1.30
C CYS A 200 -8.94 3.77 -1.26
N GLN A 201 -9.80 2.75 -1.35
CA GLN A 201 -11.25 2.90 -1.23
C GLN A 201 -11.68 3.41 0.15
N LEU A 202 -10.96 3.04 1.21
CA LEU A 202 -11.19 3.64 2.52
C LEU A 202 -10.83 5.13 2.52
N CYS A 203 -9.72 5.51 1.91
CA CYS A 203 -9.32 6.91 1.78
C CYS A 203 -10.32 7.73 0.93
N GLU A 204 -11.02 7.10 -0.02
CA GLU A 204 -12.13 7.71 -0.79
C GLU A 204 -13.44 7.82 0.03
N GLY A 205 -13.51 7.22 1.22
CA GLY A 205 -14.72 7.15 2.03
C GLY A 205 -15.71 6.05 1.59
N ARG A 206 -15.30 5.14 0.72
CA ARG A 206 -16.14 4.02 0.24
C ARG A 206 -16.16 2.85 1.21
N LEU A 207 -15.07 2.61 1.94
CA LEU A 207 -14.96 1.64 3.03
C LEU A 207 -14.74 2.37 4.36
N ASN A 208 -15.08 1.71 5.46
CA ASN A 208 -14.87 2.23 6.81
C ASN A 208 -13.75 1.50 7.56
N VAL A 209 -13.50 0.24 7.19
CA VAL A 209 -12.48 -0.61 7.80
C VAL A 209 -11.85 -1.52 6.77
N VAL A 210 -10.53 -1.66 6.86
CA VAL A 210 -9.76 -2.65 6.10
C VAL A 210 -8.83 -3.39 7.06
N LEU A 211 -8.85 -4.74 6.98
CA LEU A 211 -7.95 -5.62 7.72
C LEU A 211 -7.22 -6.51 6.72
N GLN A 212 -5.90 -6.50 6.79
CA GLN A 212 -5.06 -7.40 5.99
C GLN A 212 -3.93 -7.96 6.84
N CYS A 213 -3.51 -9.19 6.51
CA CYS A 213 -2.43 -9.89 7.16
C CYS A 213 -1.22 -10.01 6.23
N ARG A 214 -0.04 -10.29 6.82
CA ARG A 214 1.22 -10.57 6.10
C ARG A 214 1.75 -9.43 5.24
N ASN A 215 1.32 -8.17 5.50
CA ASN A 215 1.89 -7.04 4.79
C ASN A 215 3.40 -6.93 5.05
N LYS A 216 4.16 -6.65 4.02
CA LYS A 216 5.57 -6.28 4.08
C LYS A 216 5.69 -4.75 4.21
N ILE A 217 6.91 -4.27 4.40
CA ILE A 217 7.15 -2.82 4.52
C ILE A 217 6.79 -2.08 3.23
N TRP A 218 6.99 -2.69 2.08
CA TRP A 218 6.67 -2.10 0.77
C TRP A 218 5.18 -2.05 0.49
N ASP A 219 4.37 -2.96 1.06
CA ASP A 219 2.90 -2.93 0.93
C ASP A 219 2.29 -1.77 1.73
N ILE A 220 2.94 -1.38 2.85
CA ILE A 220 2.27 -0.52 3.82
C ILE A 220 2.81 0.91 3.93
N HIS A 221 4.11 1.15 3.66
CA HIS A 221 4.67 2.49 3.78
C HIS A 221 3.95 3.54 2.93
N PRO A 222 3.61 3.29 1.64
CA PRO A 222 2.84 4.25 0.84
C PRO A 222 1.46 4.49 1.42
N ILE A 223 0.84 3.46 2.00
CA ILE A 223 -0.51 3.49 2.56
C ILE A 223 -0.57 4.33 3.85
N ILE A 224 0.47 4.26 4.70
CA ILE A 224 0.51 5.00 5.97
C ILE A 224 0.23 6.49 5.76
N THR A 225 0.94 7.10 4.82
CA THR A 225 0.80 8.54 4.55
C THR A 225 -0.53 8.86 3.86
N LEU A 226 -0.98 8.03 2.93
CA LEU A 226 -2.27 8.21 2.26
C LEU A 226 -3.43 8.20 3.25
N VAL A 227 -3.46 7.20 4.15
CA VAL A 227 -4.52 7.03 5.16
C VAL A 227 -4.50 8.18 6.16
N LYS A 228 -3.34 8.52 6.73
CA LYS A 228 -3.23 9.60 7.72
C LYS A 228 -3.70 10.94 7.13
N ASN A 229 -3.27 11.28 5.93
CA ASN A 229 -3.65 12.52 5.26
C ASN A 229 -5.12 12.55 4.80
N ALA A 230 -5.74 11.40 4.57
CA ALA A 230 -7.19 11.31 4.34
C ALA A 230 -8.04 11.39 5.63
N GLY A 231 -7.40 11.43 6.81
CA GLY A 231 -8.03 11.51 8.12
C GLY A 231 -8.43 10.14 8.71
N GLY A 232 -7.90 9.05 8.19
CA GLY A 232 -8.03 7.69 8.71
C GLY A 232 -7.03 7.36 9.81
N HIS A 233 -7.20 6.21 10.44
CA HIS A 233 -6.32 5.63 11.46
C HIS A 233 -5.74 4.32 10.97
N ILE A 234 -4.44 4.12 11.17
CA ILE A 234 -3.71 2.93 10.76
C ILE A 234 -2.76 2.47 11.86
N THR A 235 -2.84 1.19 12.24
CA THR A 235 -1.92 0.52 13.17
C THR A 235 -1.74 -0.93 12.76
N ASN A 236 -0.79 -1.62 13.39
CA ASN A 236 -0.87 -3.07 13.42
C ASN A 236 -2.04 -3.53 14.34
N TRP A 237 -2.35 -4.83 14.36
CA TRP A 237 -3.46 -5.35 15.20
C TRP A 237 -3.21 -5.20 16.70
N LYS A 238 -1.97 -4.99 17.14
CA LYS A 238 -1.63 -4.68 18.55
C LYS A 238 -1.81 -3.20 18.88
N GLY A 239 -2.32 -2.38 17.95
CA GLY A 239 -2.50 -0.94 18.12
C GLY A 239 -1.19 -0.14 18.07
N LYS A 240 -0.07 -0.75 17.62
CA LYS A 240 1.26 -0.13 17.52
C LYS A 240 1.53 0.40 16.12
N ASP A 241 2.66 1.08 15.95
CA ASP A 241 3.15 1.61 14.67
C ASP A 241 3.15 0.53 13.58
N PRO A 242 2.56 0.77 12.40
CA PRO A 242 2.43 -0.22 11.32
C PRO A 242 3.68 -0.34 10.44
N LYS A 243 4.72 0.47 10.62
CA LYS A 243 5.90 0.54 9.73
C LYS A 243 6.62 -0.78 9.51
N ALA A 244 6.60 -1.67 10.48
CA ALA A 244 7.20 -2.99 10.33
C ALA A 244 6.38 -3.98 9.46
N GLY A 245 5.21 -3.57 8.98
CA GLY A 245 4.29 -4.46 8.27
C GLY A 245 3.54 -5.39 9.22
N GLY A 246 3.23 -6.61 8.75
CA GLY A 246 2.47 -7.60 9.51
C GLY A 246 0.96 -7.50 9.32
N SER A 247 0.20 -7.77 10.36
CA SER A 247 -1.26 -7.67 10.34
C SER A 247 -1.69 -6.24 10.60
N ILE A 248 -2.37 -5.63 9.64
CA ILE A 248 -2.68 -4.19 9.60
C ILE A 248 -4.18 -3.98 9.75
N LEU A 249 -4.54 -2.98 10.54
CA LEU A 249 -5.87 -2.43 10.66
C LEU A 249 -5.88 -0.98 10.21
N VAL A 250 -6.77 -0.67 9.27
CA VAL A 250 -7.08 0.71 8.88
C VAL A 250 -8.55 0.97 9.14
N SER A 251 -8.87 2.15 9.67
CA SER A 251 -10.26 2.54 9.94
C SER A 251 -10.50 4.02 9.69
N SER A 252 -11.75 4.35 9.37
CA SER A 252 -12.17 5.71 9.07
C SER A 252 -12.33 6.60 10.34
N SER A 253 -12.37 6.01 11.55
CA SER A 253 -12.47 6.77 12.80
C SER A 253 -11.74 6.06 13.96
N TYR A 254 -11.26 6.84 14.92
CA TYR A 254 -10.59 6.32 16.12
C TYR A 254 -11.51 5.45 16.98
N ILE A 255 -12.80 5.84 17.09
CA ILE A 255 -13.78 5.05 17.86
C ILE A 255 -13.94 3.66 17.25
N LEU A 256 -14.10 3.58 15.94
CA LEU A 256 -14.22 2.31 15.23
C LEU A 256 -12.95 1.49 15.34
N HIS A 257 -11.79 2.15 15.22
CA HIS A 257 -10.46 1.52 15.37
C HIS A 257 -10.32 0.82 16.72
N LYS A 258 -10.60 1.51 17.81
CA LYS A 258 -10.57 0.94 19.18
C LYS A 258 -11.52 -0.25 19.36
N LYS A 259 -12.74 -0.16 18.81
CA LYS A 259 -13.72 -1.25 18.88
C LYS A 259 -13.17 -2.52 18.21
N ILE A 260 -12.53 -2.38 17.04
CA ILE A 260 -11.98 -3.53 16.29
C ILE A 260 -10.74 -4.09 16.98
N LEU A 261 -9.82 -3.25 17.46
CA LEU A 261 -8.66 -3.73 18.23
C LEU A 261 -9.10 -4.55 19.46
N LYS A 262 -10.21 -4.17 20.14
CA LYS A 262 -10.75 -4.96 21.23
C LYS A 262 -11.26 -6.33 20.79
N ILE A 263 -11.86 -6.43 19.61
CA ILE A 263 -12.34 -7.72 19.05
C ILE A 263 -11.17 -8.61 18.62
N LEU A 264 -10.06 -8.02 18.15
CA LEU A 264 -8.90 -8.78 17.68
C LEU A 264 -8.03 -9.37 18.80
N LYS A 265 -8.19 -8.89 20.07
CA LYS A 265 -7.38 -9.36 21.21
C LYS A 265 -7.22 -10.89 21.34
N PRO A 266 -8.28 -11.70 21.13
CA PRO A 266 -8.18 -13.16 21.27
C PRO A 266 -7.30 -13.88 20.24
N VAL A 267 -6.81 -13.18 19.23
CA VAL A 267 -6.00 -13.74 18.12
C VAL A 267 -4.64 -13.01 17.92
N LEU A 268 -4.16 -12.35 18.98
CA LEU A 268 -2.89 -11.60 18.97
C LEU A 268 -1.73 -12.40 19.54
#